data_b036adcebb0d46620ca1169f894e5191
#
_entry.id   b036adcebb0d46620ca1169f894e5191
#
_cell.length_a   1.000
_cell.length_b   1.000
_cell.length_c   1.000
_cell.angle_alpha   90.00
_cell.angle_beta   90.00
_cell.angle_gamma   90.00
#
_symmetry.space_group_name_H-M   'P 1'
#
loop_
_entity.id
_entity.type
_entity.pdbx_description
1 polymer ?
#
loop_
_entity_poly.entity_id
_entity_poly.type
_entity_poly.pdbx_seq_one_letter_code
_entity_poly.pdbx_strand_id
1 'polypeptide(L)'
;MEVANIEKFMPTVYQAEILVKNNLETYRRKGVKAFKIIHGYGSTGKGGALRTGLRDYLTQLKKAKIIADFIPGENWSVFDETTRKVLDLDNSFGKDSDLGKMNAGITIIVISWNDSSKSLGETPYRPTRN
;
A
#
# COMPACT_ATOMS: atom_id res chain seq x y z
N MET A 1 -7.50 9.44 -1.32
CA MET A 1 -6.67 8.30 -0.86
C MET A 1 -7.57 7.21 -0.28
N GLU A 2 -7.41 5.99 -0.78
CA GLU A 2 -8.18 4.86 -0.25
C GLU A 2 -7.51 4.31 1.00
N VAL A 3 -8.32 3.89 1.96
CA VAL A 3 -7.83 3.34 3.23
C VAL A 3 -8.57 2.05 3.54
N ALA A 4 -7.82 1.01 3.88
CA ALA A 4 -8.38 -0.27 4.30
C ALA A 4 -7.98 -0.51 5.76
N ASN A 5 -8.95 -0.47 6.64
CA ASN A 5 -8.71 -0.72 8.06
C ASN A 5 -9.02 -2.19 8.37
N ILE A 6 -7.97 -2.99 8.52
CA ILE A 6 -8.14 -4.41 8.86
C ILE A 6 -7.91 -4.67 10.35
N GLU A 7 -7.39 -3.68 11.08
CA GLU A 7 -7.14 -3.82 12.51
C GLU A 7 -8.41 -4.14 13.28
N LYS A 8 -9.52 -3.54 12.87
CA LYS A 8 -10.80 -3.72 13.57
C LYS A 8 -11.30 -5.17 13.56
N PHE A 9 -10.79 -5.99 12.66
CA PHE A 9 -11.18 -7.41 12.59
C PHE A 9 -10.32 -8.28 13.49
N MET A 10 -9.28 -7.72 14.10
CA MET A 10 -8.35 -8.44 14.96
C MET A 10 -7.84 -9.73 14.31
N PRO A 11 -7.34 -9.66 13.08
CA PRO A 11 -7.01 -10.87 12.33
C PRO A 11 -5.73 -11.55 12.82
N THR A 12 -5.66 -12.86 12.60
CA THR A 12 -4.37 -13.55 12.63
C THR A 12 -3.54 -13.09 11.43
N VAL A 13 -2.25 -13.43 11.39
CA VAL A 13 -1.41 -13.09 10.24
C VAL A 13 -2.01 -13.66 8.95
N TYR A 14 -2.43 -14.92 8.98
CA TYR A 14 -3.01 -15.55 7.80
C TYR A 14 -4.28 -14.83 7.33
N GLN A 15 -5.16 -14.49 8.29
CA GLN A 15 -6.38 -13.75 7.96
C GLN A 15 -6.06 -12.37 7.41
N ALA A 16 -5.04 -11.72 7.96
CA ALA A 16 -4.62 -10.40 7.48
C ALA A 16 -4.11 -10.46 6.04
N GLU A 17 -3.36 -11.51 5.69
CA GLU A 17 -2.90 -11.68 4.31
C GLU A 17 -4.08 -11.80 3.35
N ILE A 18 -5.12 -12.55 3.74
CA ILE A 18 -6.31 -12.68 2.91
C ILE A 18 -7.01 -11.34 2.76
N LEU A 19 -7.12 -10.57 3.84
CA LEU A 19 -7.75 -9.24 3.79
C LEU A 19 -6.97 -8.29 2.89
N VAL A 20 -5.64 -8.31 2.99
CA VAL A 20 -4.79 -7.49 2.13
C VAL A 20 -4.98 -7.89 0.68
N LYS A 21 -4.96 -9.17 0.40
CA LYS A 21 -5.13 -9.66 -0.97
C LYS A 21 -6.47 -9.21 -1.55
N ASN A 22 -7.55 -9.34 -0.77
CA ASN A 22 -8.88 -8.96 -1.23
C ASN A 22 -8.95 -7.45 -1.52
N ASN A 23 -8.39 -6.63 -0.64
CA ASN A 23 -8.36 -5.18 -0.86
C ASN A 23 -7.52 -4.83 -2.07
N LEU A 24 -6.38 -5.49 -2.23
CA LEU A 24 -5.50 -5.27 -3.36
C LEU A 24 -6.23 -5.54 -4.69
N GLU A 25 -6.95 -6.66 -4.76
CA GLU A 25 -7.68 -7.01 -5.97
C GLU A 25 -8.81 -6.03 -6.25
N THR A 26 -9.53 -5.62 -5.21
CA THR A 26 -10.63 -4.66 -5.36
C THR A 26 -10.11 -3.32 -5.87
N TYR A 27 -9.05 -2.82 -5.23
CA TYR A 27 -8.50 -1.52 -5.62
C TYR A 27 -7.86 -1.57 -7.01
N ARG A 28 -7.21 -2.68 -7.34
CA ARG A 28 -6.64 -2.84 -8.68
C ARG A 28 -7.70 -2.75 -9.76
N ARG A 29 -8.84 -3.41 -9.53
CA ARG A 29 -9.94 -3.37 -10.50
C ARG A 29 -10.51 -1.96 -10.65
N LYS A 30 -10.45 -1.16 -9.60
CA LYS A 30 -10.94 0.22 -9.61
C LYS A 30 -9.91 1.21 -10.16
N GLY A 31 -8.73 0.74 -10.53
CA GLY A 31 -7.69 1.62 -11.05
C GLY A 31 -6.96 2.41 -9.98
N VAL A 32 -7.10 2.05 -8.72
CA VAL A 32 -6.38 2.70 -7.62
C VAL A 32 -4.91 2.37 -7.73
N LYS A 33 -4.05 3.37 -7.58
CA LYS A 33 -2.60 3.18 -7.75
C LYS A 33 -1.89 2.91 -6.44
N ALA A 34 -2.42 3.43 -5.34
CA ALA A 34 -1.83 3.22 -4.01
C ALA A 34 -2.92 3.38 -2.96
N PHE A 35 -2.75 2.73 -1.82
CA PHE A 35 -3.71 2.84 -0.73
C PHE A 35 -3.01 2.58 0.60
N LYS A 36 -3.67 2.99 1.69
CA LYS A 36 -3.15 2.80 3.04
C LYS A 36 -3.86 1.63 3.70
N ILE A 37 -3.10 0.76 4.35
CA ILE A 37 -3.64 -0.28 5.23
C ILE A 37 -3.38 0.12 6.67
N ILE A 38 -4.42 0.04 7.51
CA ILE A 38 -4.29 0.17 8.95
C ILE A 38 -4.38 -1.23 9.52
N HIS A 39 -3.25 -1.74 10.02
CA HIS A 39 -3.18 -3.11 10.54
C HIS A 39 -2.87 -3.14 12.03
N GLY A 40 -2.49 -1.99 12.61
CA GLY A 40 -2.10 -1.94 14.00
C GLY A 40 -0.76 -2.59 14.21
N TYR A 41 -0.35 -2.65 15.47
CA TYR A 41 0.93 -3.25 15.83
C TYR A 41 0.83 -4.77 15.95
N GLY A 42 -0.38 -5.32 15.87
CA GLY A 42 -0.59 -6.75 15.98
C GLY A 42 -0.72 -7.21 17.39
N SER A 43 -1.21 -6.42 18.24
CA SER A 43 -1.75 -6.59 19.33
C SER A 43 -1.60 -7.42 20.37
N THR A 44 -2.14 -7.24 21.35
CA THR A 44 -2.33 -7.94 22.60
C THR A 44 -1.20 -8.87 22.95
N GLY A 45 -0.03 -8.29 23.19
CA GLY A 45 1.09 -9.06 23.69
C GLY A 45 1.81 -9.93 22.70
N LYS A 46 1.41 -9.89 21.46
CA LYS A 46 2.08 -10.68 20.42
C LYS A 46 3.24 -9.95 19.76
N GLY A 47 3.63 -8.81 20.31
CA GLY A 47 4.87 -8.18 19.91
C GLY A 47 5.02 -7.78 18.46
N GLY A 48 3.95 -7.41 17.81
CA GLY A 48 4.07 -6.97 16.43
C GLY A 48 4.12 -8.08 15.41
N ALA A 49 3.68 -9.29 15.77
CA ALA A 49 3.68 -10.43 14.85
C ALA A 49 2.91 -10.13 13.58
N LEU A 50 1.79 -9.42 13.69
CA LEU A 50 0.97 -9.07 12.53
C LEU A 50 1.74 -8.15 11.60
N ARG A 51 2.39 -7.13 12.15
CA ARG A 51 3.17 -6.18 11.38
C ARG A 51 4.30 -6.90 10.64
N THR A 52 5.05 -7.74 11.35
CA THR A 52 6.16 -8.48 10.76
C THR A 52 5.69 -9.42 9.67
N GLY A 53 4.63 -10.16 9.94
CA GLY A 53 4.09 -11.12 8.97
C GLY A 53 3.58 -10.44 7.71
N LEU A 54 2.90 -9.30 7.86
CA LEU A 54 2.44 -8.56 6.70
C LEU A 54 3.59 -7.99 5.87
N ARG A 55 4.65 -7.51 6.53
CA ARG A 55 5.82 -7.00 5.80
C ARG A 55 6.49 -8.10 5.01
N ASP A 56 6.59 -9.29 5.58
CA ASP A 56 7.15 -10.45 4.87
C ASP A 56 6.28 -10.78 3.66
N TYR A 57 4.97 -10.78 3.83
CA TYR A 57 4.03 -11.06 2.75
C TYR A 57 4.16 -10.00 1.64
N LEU A 58 4.19 -8.72 2.00
CA LEU A 58 4.32 -7.64 1.02
C LEU A 58 5.66 -7.68 0.30
N THR A 59 6.72 -8.09 0.99
CA THR A 59 8.02 -8.28 0.35
C THR A 59 7.94 -9.35 -0.72
N GLN A 60 7.22 -10.44 -0.45
CA GLN A 60 7.01 -11.50 -1.44
C GLN A 60 6.19 -10.99 -2.63
N LEU A 61 5.14 -10.21 -2.36
CA LEU A 61 4.32 -9.66 -3.44
C LEU A 61 5.13 -8.71 -4.32
N LYS A 62 6.01 -7.94 -3.72
CA LYS A 62 6.88 -7.03 -4.47
C LYS A 62 7.86 -7.82 -5.34
N LYS A 63 8.47 -8.86 -4.80
CA LYS A 63 9.38 -9.70 -5.57
C LYS A 63 8.69 -10.37 -6.73
N ALA A 64 7.43 -10.76 -6.53
CA ALA A 64 6.63 -11.40 -7.58
C ALA A 64 6.04 -10.37 -8.54
N LYS A 65 6.28 -9.08 -8.31
CA LYS A 65 5.76 -7.99 -9.13
C LYS A 65 4.24 -7.90 -9.13
N ILE A 66 3.61 -8.42 -8.08
CA ILE A 66 2.17 -8.30 -7.89
C ILE A 66 1.84 -6.89 -7.39
N ILE A 67 2.73 -6.31 -6.58
CA ILE A 67 2.66 -4.89 -6.23
C ILE A 67 3.96 -4.23 -6.66
N ALA A 68 3.91 -2.90 -6.87
CA ALA A 68 5.09 -2.16 -7.28
C ALA A 68 6.03 -1.90 -6.10
N ASP A 69 5.46 -1.58 -4.93
CA ASP A 69 6.27 -1.28 -3.75
C ASP A 69 5.37 -1.18 -2.53
N PHE A 70 5.96 -1.00 -1.36
CA PHE A 70 5.19 -0.67 -0.16
C PHE A 70 6.09 0.17 0.76
N ILE A 71 5.46 0.95 1.64
CA ILE A 71 6.17 1.83 2.56
C ILE A 71 5.68 1.53 3.97
N PRO A 72 6.54 0.98 4.83
CA PRO A 72 6.19 0.83 6.26
C PRO A 72 5.86 2.20 6.84
N GLY A 73 4.92 2.24 7.78
CA GLY A 73 4.45 3.51 8.33
C GLY A 73 5.53 4.37 8.96
N GLU A 74 6.56 3.75 9.55
CA GLU A 74 7.66 4.51 10.12
C GLU A 74 8.50 5.21 9.05
N ASN A 75 8.40 4.77 7.78
CA ASN A 75 9.09 5.41 6.67
C ASN A 75 8.18 6.33 5.87
N TRP A 76 6.92 6.43 6.26
CA TRP A 76 5.94 7.28 5.57
C TRP A 76 6.20 8.74 5.94
N SER A 77 7.11 9.36 5.21
CA SER A 77 7.65 10.68 5.54
C SER A 77 8.24 11.30 4.30
N VAL A 78 8.21 12.64 4.22
CA VAL A 78 8.77 13.36 3.08
C VAL A 78 10.29 13.18 2.96
N PHE A 79 10.93 12.62 3.98
CA PHE A 79 12.36 12.33 3.93
C PHE A 79 12.66 11.02 3.22
N ASP A 80 11.64 10.19 2.95
CA ASP A 80 11.79 8.91 2.29
C ASP A 80 11.54 9.06 0.79
N GLU A 81 12.42 8.49 0.00
CA GLU A 81 12.34 8.64 -1.46
C GLU A 81 11.06 8.03 -2.04
N THR A 82 10.70 6.83 -1.59
CA THR A 82 9.49 6.16 -2.09
C THR A 82 8.24 6.95 -1.71
N THR A 83 8.23 7.52 -0.49
CA THR A 83 7.13 8.39 -0.06
C THR A 83 6.97 9.56 -1.03
N ARG A 84 8.07 10.22 -1.40
CA ARG A 84 8.00 11.35 -2.33
C ARG A 84 7.44 10.93 -3.68
N LYS A 85 7.76 9.71 -4.14
CA LYS A 85 7.20 9.19 -5.38
C LYS A 85 5.68 8.99 -5.28
N VAL A 86 5.20 8.52 -4.13
CA VAL A 86 3.76 8.36 -3.93
C VAL A 86 3.08 9.72 -3.92
N LEU A 87 3.67 10.72 -3.27
CA LEU A 87 3.10 12.07 -3.25
C LEU A 87 3.04 12.68 -4.65
N ASP A 88 4.02 12.37 -5.50
CA ASP A 88 3.99 12.80 -6.89
C ASP A 88 2.93 12.06 -7.70
N LEU A 89 2.70 10.80 -7.38
CA LEU A 89 1.70 9.97 -8.07
C LEU A 89 0.29 10.46 -7.75
N ASP A 90 0.03 10.84 -6.50
CA ASP A 90 -1.27 11.28 -6.04
C ASP A 90 -1.07 12.22 -4.84
N ASN A 91 -1.23 13.52 -5.08
CA ASN A 91 -0.93 14.52 -4.06
C ASN A 91 -1.94 14.51 -2.90
N SER A 92 -3.07 13.79 -3.03
CA SER A 92 -4.02 13.69 -1.93
C SER A 92 -3.40 12.97 -0.72
N PHE A 93 -2.36 12.15 -0.94
CA PHE A 93 -1.66 11.50 0.17
C PHE A 93 -0.94 12.50 1.07
N GLY A 94 -0.66 13.71 0.59
CA GLY A 94 -0.03 14.73 1.40
C GLY A 94 -0.86 15.20 2.57
N LYS A 95 -2.18 14.93 2.54
CA LYS A 95 -3.10 15.29 3.63
C LYS A 95 -3.31 14.15 4.61
N ASP A 96 -2.63 13.02 4.43
CA ASP A 96 -2.80 11.88 5.32
C ASP A 96 -2.27 12.20 6.71
N SER A 97 -3.09 11.90 7.73
CA SER A 97 -2.76 12.23 9.13
C SER A 97 -1.55 11.46 9.66
N ASP A 98 -1.20 10.34 9.04
CA ASP A 98 -0.06 9.53 9.48
C ASP A 98 1.25 9.94 8.83
N LEU A 99 1.22 10.83 7.84
CA LEU A 99 2.44 11.26 7.17
C LEU A 99 3.36 11.98 8.15
N GLY A 100 4.56 11.46 8.31
CA GLY A 100 5.53 12.04 9.23
C GLY A 100 5.34 11.67 10.70
N LYS A 101 4.41 10.77 11.01
CA LYS A 101 4.11 10.41 12.40
C LYS A 101 4.81 9.14 12.86
N MET A 102 5.55 8.48 11.98
CA MET A 102 6.26 7.25 12.33
C MET A 102 5.33 6.17 12.88
N ASN A 103 4.11 6.09 12.35
CA ASN A 103 3.11 5.14 12.82
C ASN A 103 3.38 3.77 12.21
N ALA A 104 4.00 2.87 12.97
CA ALA A 104 4.31 1.53 12.50
C ALA A 104 3.07 0.64 12.38
N GLY A 105 1.89 1.13 12.77
CA GLY A 105 0.63 0.40 12.63
C GLY A 105 -0.04 0.58 11.28
N ILE A 106 0.59 1.30 10.35
CA ILE A 106 0.07 1.45 8.99
C ILE A 106 1.13 1.09 7.98
N THR A 107 0.68 0.83 6.75
CA THR A 107 1.58 0.59 5.61
C THR A 107 0.91 1.17 4.37
N ILE A 108 1.70 1.82 3.53
CA ILE A 108 1.23 2.29 2.23
C ILE A 108 1.59 1.22 1.21
N ILE A 109 0.63 0.78 0.41
CA ILE A 109 0.86 -0.21 -0.65
C ILE A 109 0.73 0.49 -1.99
N VAL A 110 1.74 0.34 -2.82
CA VAL A 110 1.74 0.91 -4.18
C VAL A 110 1.46 -0.22 -5.16
N ILE A 111 0.29 -0.18 -5.78
CA ILE A 111 -0.10 -1.20 -6.76
C ILE A 111 0.69 -1.00 -8.05
N SER A 112 0.75 0.23 -8.51
CA SER A 112 1.40 0.56 -9.77
C SER A 112 1.90 2.00 -9.74
N TRP A 113 3.07 2.22 -10.32
CA TRP A 113 3.59 3.57 -10.49
C TRP A 113 3.04 4.26 -11.74
N ASN A 114 2.27 3.56 -12.56
CA ASN A 114 1.76 4.12 -13.79
C ASN A 114 0.68 5.15 -13.52
N ASP A 115 0.89 6.36 -14.02
CA ASP A 115 -0.09 7.41 -13.95
C ASP A 115 -1.10 7.19 -15.08
N SER A 116 -2.34 6.89 -14.73
CA SER A 116 -3.39 6.63 -15.70
C SER A 116 -3.58 7.80 -16.67
N SER A 117 -3.51 9.02 -16.17
CA SER A 117 -3.73 10.17 -17.04
C SER A 117 -2.60 10.32 -18.05
N LYS A 118 -1.38 10.02 -17.67
CA LYS A 118 -0.26 10.05 -18.62
C LYS A 118 -0.40 8.94 -19.66
N SER A 119 -0.80 7.76 -19.21
CA SER A 119 -0.99 6.66 -20.15
C SER A 119 -2.02 6.99 -21.20
N LEU A 120 -3.14 7.57 -20.78
CA LEU A 120 -4.18 7.93 -21.70
C LEU A 120 -3.72 9.01 -22.68
N GLY A 121 -2.88 9.90 -22.23
CA GLY A 121 -2.37 10.96 -23.08
C GLY A 121 -1.42 10.48 -24.13
N GLU A 122 -0.81 9.35 -23.90
CA GLU A 122 0.18 8.86 -24.78
C GLU A 122 -0.27 7.94 -25.85
N THR A 123 -1.25 7.30 -25.74
CA THR A 123 -1.33 6.25 -26.57
C THR A 123 -2.18 5.98 -27.42
N PRO A 124 -1.86 5.77 -27.65
CA PRO A 124 -2.31 5.18 -28.03
C PRO A 124 -2.02 3.92 -28.03
N TYR A 125 -1.66 3.32 -27.45
CA TYR A 125 -1.42 2.45 -27.14
C TYR A 125 -1.29 1.76 -27.15
N ARG A 126 -1.15 1.23 -27.12
CA ARG A 126 -1.01 0.36 -26.98
C ARG A 126 -1.23 -0.45 -27.04
N PRO A 127 -1.17 -0.72 -27.33
CA PRO A 127 -1.30 -1.59 -27.28
C PRO A 127 -1.20 -2.35 -27.25
N THR A 128 -1.10 -2.56 -27.37
CA THR A 128 -1.03 -3.17 -27.23
C THR A 128 -0.74 -3.61 -27.09
N ARG A 129 -0.49 -3.65 -27.27
CA ARG A 129 -0.28 -3.94 -27.10
C ARG A 129 -0.17 -4.35 -26.98
N ASN A 130 -0.09 -4.40 -27.21
CA ASN A 130 0.00 -4.67 -27.14
C ASN A 130 0.05 -4.81 -26.97
#